data_d9e8feccb213b0e5be91ec5a35e21d4f
#
_entry.id   d9e8feccb213b0e5be91ec5a35e21d4f
#
_cell.length_a   1.000
_cell.length_b   1.000
_cell.length_c   1.000
_cell.angle_alpha   90.00
_cell.angle_beta   90.00
_cell.angle_gamma   90.00
#
_symmetry.space_group_name_H-M   'P 1'
#
loop_
_entity.id
_entity.type
_entity.pdbx_description
1 polymer ?
#
loop_
_entity_poly.entity_id
_entity_poly.type
_entity_poly.pdbx_seq_one_letter_code
_entity_poly.pdbx_strand_id
1 'polypeptide(L)'
;MNNGKINFLDGIKSHFEEIEIKIIEVPEWGLTGDKAIYAKPFNMLEKSKLFKGANDGDLNILIDVIIEKALTKDYEKMFTPADVLVFKTKADTDIIARVSNAILGSDAEDFKKK
;
A
#
# COMPACT_ATOMS: atom_id res chain seq x y z
N MET A 1 -3.73 35.28 -0.84
CA MET A 1 -3.90 34.86 -0.30
C MET A 1 -4.90 34.71 0.32
N ASN A 2 -5.29 34.26 0.71
CA ASN A 2 -6.19 34.10 1.19
C ASN A 2 -6.39 34.67 2.17
N ASN A 3 -6.20 35.41 2.34
CA ASN A 3 -6.30 36.08 3.07
C ASN A 3 -7.12 36.05 4.10
N GLY A 4 -7.06 35.99 5.01
CA GLY A 4 -7.89 35.88 6.10
C GLY A 4 -8.86 34.77 6.06
N LYS A 5 -8.97 34.15 4.93
CA LYS A 5 -9.79 33.05 4.79
C LYS A 5 -9.08 31.84 5.23
N ILE A 6 -9.69 31.07 6.05
CA ILE A 6 -9.14 29.79 6.42
C ILE A 6 -9.22 28.86 5.23
N ASN A 7 -8.09 28.30 4.90
CA ASN A 7 -8.06 27.37 3.81
C ASN A 7 -8.20 25.95 4.36
N PHE A 8 -9.42 25.47 4.35
CA PHE A 8 -9.68 24.16 4.90
C PHE A 8 -8.96 23.05 4.14
N LEU A 9 -8.65 23.28 2.86
CA LEU A 9 -7.95 22.30 2.08
C LEU A 9 -6.51 22.12 2.55
N ASP A 10 -5.91 23.17 3.10
CA ASP A 10 -4.56 23.04 3.63
C ASP A 10 -4.49 22.03 4.77
N GLY A 11 -5.51 22.02 5.61
CA GLY A 11 -5.55 21.04 6.69
C GLY A 11 -5.62 19.61 6.17
N ILE A 12 -6.40 19.42 5.12
CA ILE A 12 -6.53 18.10 4.52
C ILE A 12 -5.19 17.65 3.96
N LYS A 13 -4.54 18.54 3.23
CA LYS A 13 -3.25 18.21 2.63
C LYS A 13 -2.19 17.93 3.67
N SER A 14 -2.14 18.78 4.71
CA SER A 14 -1.14 18.61 5.75
C SER A 14 -1.32 17.30 6.48
N HIS A 15 -2.56 16.95 6.77
CA HIS A 15 -2.83 15.72 7.48
C HIS A 15 -2.37 14.51 6.67
N PHE A 16 -2.64 14.52 5.36
CA PHE A 16 -2.22 13.39 4.52
C PHE A 16 -0.70 13.30 4.48
N GLU A 17 -0.02 14.44 4.42
CA GLU A 17 1.43 14.45 4.35
C GLU A 17 2.06 13.99 5.67
N GLU A 18 1.32 14.12 6.76
CA GLU A 18 1.81 13.68 8.07
C GLU A 18 1.66 12.19 8.28
N ILE A 19 0.87 11.52 7.44
CA ILE A 19 0.72 10.08 7.58
C ILE A 19 2.07 9.45 7.26
N GLU A 20 2.57 8.69 8.22
CA GLU A 20 3.90 8.16 8.11
C GLU A 20 3.98 7.05 7.09
N ILE A 21 5.15 6.95 6.48
CA ILE A 21 5.45 5.84 5.59
C ILE A 21 5.49 4.58 6.43
N LYS A 22 4.86 3.54 5.92
CA LYS A 22 4.85 2.25 6.59
C LYS A 22 6.09 1.46 6.22
N ILE A 23 6.66 0.80 7.21
CA ILE A 23 7.79 -0.08 6.99
C ILE A 23 7.30 -1.49 7.29
N ILE A 24 7.29 -2.33 6.27
CA ILE A 24 6.70 -3.65 6.36
C ILE A 24 7.79 -4.69 6.14
N GLU A 25 8.00 -5.53 7.14
CA GLU A 25 8.97 -6.60 7.01
C GLU A 25 8.29 -7.86 6.54
N VAL A 26 8.93 -8.55 5.61
CA VAL A 26 8.44 -9.82 5.11
C VAL A 26 9.57 -10.81 5.18
N PRO A 27 9.81 -11.37 6.37
CA PRO A 27 10.94 -12.30 6.54
C PRO A 27 10.90 -13.47 5.59
N GLU A 28 9.70 -13.92 5.24
CA GLU A 28 9.52 -15.03 4.32
C GLU A 28 10.12 -14.74 2.95
N TRP A 29 10.22 -13.48 2.60
CA TRP A 29 10.78 -13.06 1.31
C TRP A 29 12.17 -12.46 1.47
N GLY A 30 12.74 -12.52 2.65
CA GLY A 30 14.03 -11.93 2.91
C GLY A 30 14.03 -10.42 2.99
N LEU A 31 12.86 -9.82 3.12
CA LEU A 31 12.71 -8.38 3.12
C LEU A 31 12.62 -7.87 4.55
N THR A 32 13.78 -7.72 5.17
CA THR A 32 13.86 -7.24 6.55
C THR A 32 14.94 -6.18 6.65
N GLY A 33 14.90 -5.41 7.73
CA GLY A 33 15.89 -4.37 7.95
C GLY A 33 15.94 -3.38 6.80
N ASP A 34 17.10 -3.21 6.22
CA ASP A 34 17.25 -2.27 5.11
C ASP A 34 16.51 -2.70 3.86
N LYS A 35 16.13 -3.96 3.78
CA LYS A 35 15.43 -4.48 2.61
C LYS A 35 13.92 -4.52 2.79
N ALA A 36 13.42 -4.02 3.91
CA ALA A 36 11.97 -4.01 4.15
C ALA A 36 11.25 -3.18 3.10
N ILE A 37 9.96 -3.40 3.00
CA ILE A 37 9.10 -2.65 2.09
C ILE A 37 8.77 -1.30 2.72
N TYR A 38 8.99 -0.23 1.98
CA TYR A 38 8.57 1.11 2.39
C TYR A 38 7.37 1.47 1.53
N ALA A 39 6.26 1.81 2.18
CA ALA A 39 5.02 2.07 1.45
C ALA A 39 4.41 3.39 1.89
N LYS A 40 4.17 4.25 0.92
CA LYS A 40 3.46 5.50 1.16
C LYS A 40 1.97 5.21 1.18
N PRO A 41 1.20 6.03 1.91
CA PRO A 41 -0.24 5.76 1.98
C PRO A 41 -0.90 5.96 0.63
N PHE A 42 -2.00 5.23 0.43
CA PHE A 42 -2.84 5.43 -0.73
C PHE A 42 -3.73 6.64 -0.49
N ASN A 43 -3.93 7.47 -1.52
CA ASN A 43 -5.00 8.45 -1.45
C ASN A 43 -6.26 7.83 -2.07
N MET A 44 -7.38 8.57 -1.98
CA MET A 44 -8.65 8.03 -2.44
C MET A 44 -8.65 7.75 -3.93
N LEU A 45 -8.04 8.64 -4.70
CA LEU A 45 -8.00 8.46 -6.14
C LEU A 45 -7.27 7.17 -6.51
N GLU A 46 -6.15 6.94 -5.85
CA GLU A 46 -5.38 5.73 -6.10
C GLU A 46 -6.16 4.49 -5.74
N LYS A 47 -6.85 4.52 -4.59
CA LYS A 47 -7.67 3.38 -4.20
C LYS A 47 -8.80 3.15 -5.17
N SER A 48 -9.43 4.22 -5.63
CA SER A 48 -10.52 4.10 -6.58
C SER A 48 -10.07 3.43 -7.87
N LYS A 49 -8.92 3.84 -8.37
CA LYS A 49 -8.40 3.25 -9.60
C LYS A 49 -8.06 1.78 -9.41
N LEU A 50 -7.49 1.47 -8.26
CA LEU A 50 -7.07 0.11 -7.97
C LEU A 50 -8.26 -0.85 -7.94
N PHE A 51 -9.34 -0.43 -7.29
CA PHE A 51 -10.49 -1.30 -7.10
C PHE A 51 -11.54 -1.20 -8.20
N LYS A 52 -11.31 -0.34 -9.16
CA LYS A 52 -12.26 -0.18 -10.24
C LYS A 52 -12.36 -1.47 -11.04
N GLY A 53 -13.56 -1.98 -11.17
CA GLY A 53 -13.78 -3.19 -11.93
C GLY A 53 -13.42 -4.47 -11.22
N ALA A 54 -12.97 -4.36 -9.96
CA ALA A 54 -12.61 -5.56 -9.22
C ALA A 54 -13.87 -6.27 -8.76
N ASN A 55 -13.80 -7.58 -8.75
CA ASN A 55 -14.88 -8.42 -8.23
C ASN A 55 -14.50 -8.91 -6.85
N ASP A 56 -15.52 -9.30 -6.09
CA ASP A 56 -15.26 -9.90 -4.79
C ASP A 56 -14.38 -11.12 -4.99
N GLY A 57 -13.35 -11.21 -4.18
CA GLY A 57 -12.44 -12.34 -4.26
C GLY A 57 -11.40 -12.26 -5.34
N ASP A 58 -11.29 -11.11 -5.97
CA ASP A 58 -10.27 -10.94 -7.01
C ASP A 58 -8.91 -10.77 -6.35
N LEU A 59 -8.15 -11.84 -6.32
CA LEU A 59 -6.85 -11.84 -5.66
C LEU A 59 -5.81 -11.02 -6.42
N ASN A 60 -6.07 -10.71 -7.67
CA ASN A 60 -5.13 -9.90 -8.45
C ASN A 60 -4.98 -8.51 -7.85
N ILE A 61 -6.02 -8.01 -7.20
CA ILE A 61 -5.96 -6.71 -6.53
C ILE A 61 -4.84 -6.70 -5.50
N LEU A 62 -4.66 -7.80 -4.77
CA LEU A 62 -3.65 -7.86 -3.73
C LEU A 62 -2.25 -7.72 -4.32
N ILE A 63 -2.04 -8.35 -5.46
CA ILE A 63 -0.75 -8.24 -6.14
C ILE A 63 -0.54 -6.81 -6.64
N ASP A 64 -1.60 -6.23 -7.22
CA ASP A 64 -1.50 -4.87 -7.75
C ASP A 64 -1.14 -3.86 -6.67
N VAL A 65 -1.67 -4.03 -5.46
CA VAL A 65 -1.32 -3.16 -4.34
C VAL A 65 0.18 -3.19 -4.09
N ILE A 66 0.75 -4.37 -4.06
CA ILE A 66 2.17 -4.52 -3.79
C ILE A 66 3.01 -3.92 -4.91
N ILE A 67 2.67 -4.26 -6.15
CA ILE A 67 3.41 -3.75 -7.30
C ILE A 67 3.39 -2.22 -7.32
N GLU A 68 2.23 -1.65 -7.00
CA GLU A 68 2.06 -0.21 -7.08
C GLU A 68 2.78 0.54 -5.97
N LYS A 69 2.80 0.01 -4.77
CA LYS A 69 3.22 0.78 -3.61
C LYS A 69 4.50 0.31 -2.93
N ALA A 70 4.99 -0.89 -3.19
CA ALA A 70 6.19 -1.36 -2.51
C ALA A 70 7.42 -0.62 -3.03
N LEU A 71 8.13 0.03 -2.12
CA LEU A 71 9.32 0.79 -2.44
C LEU A 71 10.48 0.29 -1.61
N THR A 72 11.69 0.48 -2.13
CA THR A 72 12.88 0.24 -1.35
C THR A 72 13.06 1.37 -0.35
N LYS A 73 14.06 1.24 0.50
CA LYS A 73 14.32 2.28 1.49
C LYS A 73 14.71 3.60 0.84
N ASP A 74 15.16 3.56 -0.42
CA ASP A 74 15.48 4.76 -1.18
C ASP A 74 14.28 5.24 -2.00
N TYR A 75 13.11 4.66 -1.77
CA TYR A 75 11.84 5.03 -2.41
C TYR A 75 11.81 4.71 -3.90
N GLU A 76 12.56 3.70 -4.29
CA GLU A 76 12.52 3.21 -5.65
C GLU A 76 11.58 2.04 -5.74
N LYS A 77 10.93 1.88 -6.88
CA LYS A 77 10.01 0.75 -7.07
C LYS A 77 10.71 -0.57 -6.81
N MET A 78 10.12 -1.36 -5.94
CA MET A 78 10.70 -2.66 -5.61
C MET A 78 10.33 -3.71 -6.65
N PHE A 79 9.12 -3.61 -7.20
CA PHE A 79 8.60 -4.57 -8.16
C PHE A 79 8.04 -3.85 -9.38
N THR A 80 7.90 -4.58 -10.47
CA THR A 80 7.33 -4.04 -11.71
C THR A 80 6.19 -4.94 -12.16
N PRO A 81 5.36 -4.48 -13.12
CA PRO A 81 4.30 -5.33 -13.65
C PRO A 81 4.81 -6.65 -14.20
N ALA A 82 6.07 -6.70 -14.63
CA ALA A 82 6.64 -7.95 -15.13
C ALA A 82 6.74 -9.01 -14.04
N ASP A 83 6.71 -8.60 -12.78
CA ASP A 83 6.83 -9.53 -11.66
C ASP A 83 5.51 -10.18 -11.26
N VAL A 84 4.39 -9.76 -11.87
CA VAL A 84 3.08 -10.26 -11.50
C VAL A 84 3.01 -11.78 -11.57
N LEU A 85 3.58 -12.36 -12.61
CA LEU A 85 3.52 -13.80 -12.77
C LEU A 85 4.21 -14.55 -11.63
N VAL A 86 5.30 -13.98 -11.15
CA VAL A 86 6.02 -14.58 -10.03
C VAL A 86 5.12 -14.59 -8.79
N PHE A 87 4.43 -13.49 -8.54
CA PHE A 87 3.50 -13.42 -7.41
C PHE A 87 2.38 -14.44 -7.56
N LYS A 88 1.88 -14.62 -8.77
CA LYS A 88 0.78 -15.55 -9.00
C LYS A 88 1.19 -17.01 -8.85
N THR A 89 2.43 -17.32 -9.18
CA THR A 89 2.83 -18.72 -9.27
C THR A 89 3.84 -19.16 -8.23
N LYS A 90 4.55 -18.22 -7.61
CA LYS A 90 5.64 -18.56 -6.70
C LYS A 90 5.50 -17.99 -5.30
N ALA A 91 4.53 -17.13 -5.06
CA ALA A 91 4.38 -16.51 -3.76
C ALA A 91 3.19 -17.10 -3.02
N ASP A 92 3.33 -17.16 -1.69
CA ASP A 92 2.28 -17.67 -0.83
C ASP A 92 1.15 -16.64 -0.78
N THR A 93 -0.06 -17.08 -1.03
CA THR A 93 -1.23 -16.20 -1.05
C THR A 93 -1.44 -15.50 0.28
N ASP A 94 -1.23 -16.20 1.38
CA ASP A 94 -1.43 -15.60 2.70
C ASP A 94 -0.42 -14.48 2.95
N ILE A 95 0.81 -14.65 2.49
CA ILE A 95 1.81 -13.62 2.63
C ILE A 95 1.44 -12.41 1.76
N ILE A 96 1.01 -12.68 0.53
CA ILE A 96 0.56 -11.60 -0.35
C ILE A 96 -0.55 -10.80 0.32
N ALA A 97 -1.53 -11.48 0.89
CA ALA A 97 -2.65 -10.80 1.54
C ALA A 97 -2.17 -9.98 2.74
N ARG A 98 -1.26 -10.54 3.54
CA ARG A 98 -0.76 -9.84 4.70
C ARG A 98 -0.04 -8.55 4.29
N VAL A 99 0.83 -8.65 3.29
CA VAL A 99 1.60 -7.51 2.83
C VAL A 99 0.67 -6.46 2.21
N SER A 100 -0.25 -6.90 1.37
CA SER A 100 -1.17 -6.00 0.70
C SER A 100 -2.03 -5.24 1.72
N ASN A 101 -2.56 -5.96 2.71
CA ASN A 101 -3.40 -5.32 3.72
C ASN A 101 -2.59 -4.34 4.56
N ALA A 102 -1.34 -4.66 4.84
CA ALA A 102 -0.49 -3.74 5.58
C ALA A 102 -0.28 -2.46 4.79
N ILE A 103 -0.06 -2.58 3.49
CA ILE A 103 0.13 -1.41 2.63
C ILE A 103 -1.15 -0.58 2.57
N LEU A 104 -2.30 -1.24 2.45
CA LEU A 104 -3.57 -0.53 2.38
C LEU A 104 -3.95 0.12 3.70
N GLY A 105 -3.33 -0.29 4.78
CA GLY A 105 -3.66 0.26 6.07
C GLY A 105 -4.80 -0.44 6.77
N SER A 106 -5.28 -1.52 6.18
CA SER A 106 -6.35 -2.31 6.78
C SER A 106 -5.71 -3.49 7.46
N ASP A 107 -5.67 -3.49 8.75
CA ASP A 107 -5.11 -4.64 9.42
C ASP A 107 -6.23 -5.45 10.07
N ALA A 108 -5.87 -6.64 10.53
CA ALA A 108 -6.85 -7.55 11.08
C ALA A 108 -7.53 -6.99 12.31
N GLU A 109 -6.83 -6.17 13.04
CA GLU A 109 -7.39 -5.61 14.25
C GLU A 109 -8.53 -4.65 13.97
N ASP A 110 -8.37 -3.86 12.90
CA ASP A 110 -9.42 -2.94 12.53
C ASP A 110 -10.69 -3.67 12.19
N PHE A 111 -10.57 -4.79 11.51
CA PHE A 111 -11.74 -5.57 11.17
C PHE A 111 -12.35 -6.23 12.40
N LYS A 112 -11.52 -6.66 13.32
CA LYS A 112 -12.03 -7.33 14.51
C LYS A 112 -12.81 -6.40 15.40
N LYS A 113 -12.49 -5.13 15.35
CA LYS A 113 -13.19 -4.17 16.19
C LYS A 113 -14.59 -3.88 15.70
N LYS A 114 -14.88 -4.28 14.52
CA LYS A 114 -16.21 -4.10 13.98
C LYS A 114 -17.10 -5.29 14.32
#